data_ffaf36c9d3d8026b83a1550cd4f4ad29
#
_entry.id   ffaf36c9d3d8026b83a1550cd4f4ad29
#
_cell.length_a   1.000
_cell.length_b   1.000
_cell.length_c   1.000
_cell.angle_alpha   90.00
_cell.angle_beta   90.00
_cell.angle_gamma   90.00
#
_symmetry.space_group_name_H-M   'P 1'
#
loop_
_entity.id
_entity.type
_entity.pdbx_description
1 polymer ?
#
loop_
_entity_poly.entity_id
_entity_poly.type
_entity_poly.pdbx_seq_one_letter_code
_entity_poly.pdbx_strand_id
1 'polypeptide(L)'
;MKQVTQWFVEQGWQPQAFQKECWKAYTQGLNGMLHAPTGSGKTYALWGAIIQEAFHVKKHPTGIQALWLTPLRALAIEIQQATQRMSSDLTPELKVGLRTGDTSQSERFKQKQKPSFGLVTTPESLHLLLR
;
A
#
# COMPACT_ATOMS: atom_id res chain seq x y z
N MET A 1 3.64 10.92 -12.46
CA MET A 1 2.40 10.34 -11.86
C MET A 1 1.28 10.11 -12.87
N LYS A 2 1.63 9.84 -14.11
CA LYS A 2 0.67 9.74 -15.21
C LYS A 2 -0.34 8.59 -15.01
N GLN A 3 0.12 7.40 -14.69
CA GLN A 3 -0.72 6.21 -14.57
C GLN A 3 -1.66 6.29 -13.38
N VAL A 4 -1.16 6.75 -12.24
CA VAL A 4 -1.99 6.92 -11.04
C VAL A 4 -3.01 8.04 -11.23
N THR A 5 -2.62 9.15 -11.85
CA THR A 5 -3.54 10.24 -12.16
C THR A 5 -4.66 9.77 -13.08
N GLN A 6 -4.32 9.00 -14.12
CA GLN A 6 -5.31 8.43 -15.04
C GLN A 6 -6.24 7.46 -14.31
N TRP A 7 -5.70 6.65 -13.40
CA TRP A 7 -6.51 5.75 -12.58
C TRP A 7 -7.54 6.51 -11.75
N PHE A 8 -7.14 7.66 -11.15
CA PHE A 8 -8.06 8.53 -10.42
C PHE A 8 -9.21 8.99 -11.31
N VAL A 9 -8.89 9.47 -12.52
CA VAL A 9 -9.90 9.94 -13.48
C VAL A 9 -10.89 8.82 -13.82
N GLU A 10 -10.40 7.60 -14.01
CA GLU A 10 -11.24 6.43 -14.29
C GLU A 10 -12.18 6.09 -13.13
N GLN A 11 -11.78 6.42 -11.88
CA GLN A 11 -12.65 6.26 -10.71
C GLN A 11 -13.66 7.41 -10.57
N GLY A 12 -13.58 8.45 -11.41
CA GLY A 12 -14.38 9.66 -11.27
C GLY A 12 -13.80 10.65 -10.26
N TRP A 13 -12.52 10.55 -9.96
CA TRP A 13 -11.84 11.40 -8.97
C TRP A 13 -10.80 12.29 -9.61
N GLN A 14 -10.41 13.34 -8.87
CA GLN A 14 -9.26 14.16 -9.21
C GLN A 14 -8.27 14.15 -8.07
N PRO A 15 -6.96 14.04 -8.35
CA PRO A 15 -5.96 14.14 -7.30
C PRO A 15 -6.05 15.49 -6.59
N GLN A 16 -6.04 15.45 -5.26
CA GLN A 16 -6.05 16.66 -4.44
C GLN A 16 -4.63 17.18 -4.26
N ALA A 17 -4.51 18.46 -3.89
CA ALA A 17 -3.21 19.10 -3.73
C ALA A 17 -2.30 18.34 -2.75
N PHE A 18 -2.83 17.91 -1.61
CA PHE A 18 -2.02 17.20 -0.61
C PHE A 18 -1.53 15.84 -1.13
N GLN A 19 -2.31 15.17 -1.97
CA GLN A 19 -1.89 13.92 -2.60
C GLN A 19 -0.70 14.16 -3.53
N LYS A 20 -0.79 15.19 -4.36
CA LYS A 20 0.29 15.56 -5.29
C LYS A 20 1.57 15.95 -4.55
N GLU A 21 1.44 16.65 -3.43
CA GLU A 21 2.58 17.00 -2.58
C GLU A 21 3.25 15.76 -1.98
N CYS A 22 2.47 14.80 -1.51
CA CYS A 22 2.99 13.53 -1.00
C CYS A 22 3.72 12.76 -2.09
N TRP A 23 3.13 12.68 -3.27
CA TRP A 23 3.74 11.98 -4.41
C TRP A 23 5.08 12.61 -4.79
N LYS A 24 5.12 13.94 -4.83
CA LYS A 24 6.35 14.66 -5.13
C LYS A 24 7.43 14.41 -4.07
N ALA A 25 7.07 14.51 -2.79
CA ALA A 25 8.01 14.26 -1.70
C ALA A 25 8.57 12.84 -1.76
N TYR A 26 7.72 11.85 -2.02
CA TYR A 26 8.16 10.46 -2.17
C TYR A 26 9.17 10.29 -3.31
N THR A 27 8.88 10.89 -4.48
CA THR A 27 9.79 10.78 -5.63
C THR A 27 11.12 11.47 -5.38
N GLN A 28 11.16 12.42 -4.48
CA GLN A 28 12.40 13.10 -4.05
C GLN A 28 13.14 12.32 -2.95
N GLY A 29 12.62 11.17 -2.53
CA GLY A 29 13.25 10.35 -1.50
C GLY A 29 13.10 10.91 -0.09
N LEU A 30 12.13 11.79 0.15
CA LEU A 30 11.93 12.43 1.44
C LEU A 30 11.08 11.58 2.37
N ASN A 31 11.41 11.63 3.64
CA ASN A 31 10.54 11.16 4.71
C ASN A 31 9.58 12.29 5.08
N GLY A 32 8.45 11.95 5.68
CA GLY A 32 7.50 12.99 6.03
C GLY A 32 6.37 12.51 6.91
N MET A 33 5.49 13.45 7.24
CA MET A 33 4.26 13.19 7.97
C MET A 33 3.10 13.79 7.20
N LEU A 34 2.08 12.98 6.93
CA LEU A 34 0.86 13.46 6.30
C LEU A 34 -0.22 13.66 7.35
N HIS A 35 -0.72 14.89 7.41
CA HIS A 35 -1.81 15.24 8.31
C HIS A 35 -2.98 15.77 7.47
N ALA A 36 -4.05 14.98 7.37
CA ALA A 36 -5.24 15.32 6.59
C ALA A 36 -6.47 14.73 7.27
N PRO A 37 -7.68 15.29 7.03
CA PRO A 37 -8.91 14.78 7.62
C PRO A 37 -9.21 13.34 7.20
N THR A 38 -9.92 12.60 8.05
CA THR A 38 -10.39 11.25 7.76
C THR A 38 -11.28 11.27 6.51
N GLY A 39 -11.12 10.25 5.65
CA GLY A 39 -11.90 10.13 4.42
C GLY A 39 -11.43 11.02 3.28
N SER A 40 -10.29 11.69 3.43
CA SER A 40 -9.78 12.64 2.45
C SER A 40 -8.86 12.03 1.38
N GLY A 41 -8.69 10.71 1.37
CA GLY A 41 -7.83 10.05 0.39
C GLY A 41 -6.38 9.90 0.81
N LYS A 42 -6.09 9.86 2.12
CA LYS A 42 -4.73 9.68 2.64
C LYS A 42 -4.07 8.39 2.15
N THR A 43 -4.84 7.31 2.03
CA THR A 43 -4.31 6.03 1.57
C THR A 43 -3.64 6.16 0.20
N TYR A 44 -4.31 6.81 -0.75
CA TYR A 44 -3.75 6.97 -2.09
C TYR A 44 -2.71 8.09 -2.18
N ALA A 45 -2.70 9.02 -1.23
CA ALA A 45 -1.60 9.98 -1.10
C ALA A 45 -0.27 9.26 -0.83
N LEU A 46 -0.34 8.18 -0.04
CA LEU A 46 0.84 7.37 0.27
C LEU A 46 1.07 6.27 -0.75
N TRP A 47 0.03 5.51 -1.09
CA TRP A 47 0.15 4.34 -1.95
C TRP A 47 0.37 4.69 -3.43
N GLY A 48 -0.19 5.82 -3.88
CA GLY A 48 -0.11 6.20 -5.29
C GLY A 48 1.33 6.32 -5.81
N ALA A 49 2.20 6.97 -5.04
CA ALA A 49 3.60 7.12 -5.45
C ALA A 49 4.34 5.80 -5.45
N ILE A 50 4.06 4.92 -4.48
CA ILE A 50 4.67 3.59 -4.40
C ILE A 50 4.31 2.79 -5.66
N ILE A 51 3.05 2.79 -6.06
CA ILE A 51 2.59 2.05 -7.23
C ILE A 51 3.07 2.69 -8.53
N GLN A 52 3.13 4.02 -8.61
CA GLN A 52 3.66 4.69 -9.79
C GLN A 52 5.13 4.31 -10.03
N GLU A 53 5.93 4.28 -8.96
CA GLU A 53 7.31 3.83 -9.05
C GLU A 53 7.38 2.37 -9.47
N ALA A 54 6.59 1.51 -8.85
CA ALA A 54 6.57 0.08 -9.14
C ALA A 54 6.11 -0.20 -10.57
N PHE A 55 5.22 0.61 -11.13
CA PHE A 55 4.72 0.48 -12.49
C PHE A 55 5.85 0.48 -13.53
N HIS A 56 6.89 1.27 -13.29
CA HIS A 56 8.01 1.42 -14.22
C HIS A 56 9.14 0.41 -14.00
N VAL A 57 9.05 -0.42 -12.97
CA VAL A 57 10.08 -1.43 -12.68
C VAL A 57 9.69 -2.73 -13.37
N LYS A 58 10.60 -3.27 -14.22
CA LYS A 58 10.33 -4.51 -14.97
C LYS A 58 10.47 -5.76 -14.11
N LYS A 59 11.40 -5.75 -13.16
CA LYS A 59 11.66 -6.90 -12.29
C LYS A 59 11.77 -6.40 -10.85
N HIS A 60 10.83 -6.84 -10.02
CA HIS A 60 10.79 -6.46 -8.61
C HIS A 60 11.65 -7.38 -7.76
N PRO A 61 12.30 -6.84 -6.71
CA PRO A 61 12.98 -7.69 -5.73
C PRO A 61 11.97 -8.63 -5.07
N THR A 62 12.44 -9.79 -4.63
CA THR A 62 11.62 -10.70 -3.83
C THR A 62 11.47 -10.15 -2.41
N GLY A 63 10.35 -10.48 -1.79
CA GLY A 63 10.06 -10.04 -0.43
C GLY A 63 9.18 -8.80 -0.37
N ILE A 64 8.90 -8.37 0.85
CA ILE A 64 8.04 -7.23 1.10
C ILE A 64 8.79 -5.94 0.80
N GLN A 65 8.24 -5.13 -0.11
CA GLN A 65 8.82 -3.84 -0.49
C GLN A 65 8.11 -2.66 0.18
N ALA A 66 6.84 -2.83 0.56
CA ALA A 66 6.07 -1.79 1.21
C ALA A 66 5.38 -2.37 2.45
N LEU A 67 5.60 -1.75 3.59
CA LEU A 67 5.02 -2.18 4.85
C LEU A 67 4.11 -1.08 5.40
N TRP A 68 2.86 -1.44 5.65
CA TRP A 68 1.88 -0.52 6.22
C TRP A 68 1.44 -1.01 7.59
N LEU A 69 1.69 -0.19 8.60
CA LEU A 69 1.34 -0.52 9.98
C LEU A 69 0.14 0.30 10.44
N THR A 70 -0.85 -0.38 11.01
CA THR A 70 -2.00 0.27 11.64
C THR A 70 -2.40 -0.52 12.89
N PRO A 71 -2.76 0.15 14.00
CA PRO A 71 -3.12 -0.56 15.23
C PRO A 71 -4.51 -1.17 15.21
N LEU A 72 -5.39 -0.80 14.26
CA LEU A 72 -6.78 -1.24 14.22
C LEU A 72 -7.00 -2.25 13.11
N ARG A 73 -7.51 -3.44 13.46
CA ARG A 73 -7.78 -4.51 12.50
C ARG A 73 -8.76 -4.08 11.41
N ALA A 74 -9.84 -3.40 11.78
CA ALA A 74 -10.84 -2.94 10.81
C ALA A 74 -10.22 -1.98 9.79
N LEU A 75 -9.36 -1.06 10.25
CA LEU A 75 -8.65 -0.14 9.37
C LEU A 75 -7.64 -0.87 8.49
N ALA A 76 -6.97 -1.90 9.03
CA ALA A 76 -6.05 -2.72 8.24
C ALA A 76 -6.76 -3.38 7.05
N ILE A 77 -7.96 -3.90 7.27
CA ILE A 77 -8.77 -4.49 6.20
C ILE A 77 -9.11 -3.46 5.13
N GLU A 78 -9.57 -2.28 5.53
CA GLU A 78 -9.90 -1.20 4.60
C GLU A 78 -8.69 -0.75 3.78
N ILE A 79 -7.54 -0.58 4.43
CA ILE A 79 -6.30 -0.18 3.76
C ILE A 79 -5.86 -1.25 2.78
N GLN A 80 -5.92 -2.52 3.17
CA GLN A 80 -5.55 -3.62 2.29
C GLN A 80 -6.44 -3.65 1.05
N GLN A 81 -7.75 -3.48 1.21
CA GLN A 81 -8.68 -3.46 0.10
C GLN A 81 -8.43 -2.27 -0.84
N ALA A 82 -8.21 -1.08 -0.28
CA ALA A 82 -7.96 0.11 -1.07
C ALA A 82 -6.64 0.03 -1.85
N THR A 83 -5.58 -0.41 -1.19
CA THR A 83 -4.27 -0.56 -1.84
C THR A 83 -4.28 -1.68 -2.88
N GLN A 84 -4.93 -2.79 -2.60
CA GLN A 84 -5.06 -3.91 -3.54
C GLN A 84 -5.86 -3.50 -4.78
N ARG A 85 -6.88 -2.67 -4.61
CA ARG A 85 -7.70 -2.18 -5.74
C ARG A 85 -6.86 -1.45 -6.76
N MET A 86 -6.05 -0.47 -6.34
CA MET A 86 -5.16 0.26 -7.24
C MET A 86 -4.10 -0.67 -7.84
N SER A 87 -3.50 -1.52 -7.00
CA SER A 87 -2.46 -2.44 -7.44
C SER A 87 -2.98 -3.43 -8.49
N SER A 88 -4.18 -3.96 -8.30
CA SER A 88 -4.78 -4.89 -9.27
C SER A 88 -4.97 -4.27 -10.65
N ASP A 89 -5.29 -2.99 -10.69
CA ASP A 89 -5.51 -2.28 -11.95
C ASP A 89 -4.21 -1.85 -12.64
N LEU A 90 -3.21 -1.41 -11.88
CA LEU A 90 -1.99 -0.84 -12.43
C LEU A 90 -0.79 -1.79 -12.43
N THR A 91 -0.71 -2.64 -11.41
CA THR A 91 0.41 -3.57 -11.23
C THR A 91 -0.14 -4.93 -10.77
N PRO A 92 -0.89 -5.64 -11.65
CA PRO A 92 -1.64 -6.85 -11.24
C PRO A 92 -0.75 -7.97 -10.71
N GLU A 93 0.52 -8.00 -11.07
CA GLU A 93 1.48 -8.98 -10.55
C GLU A 93 1.93 -8.69 -9.11
N LEU A 94 1.66 -7.48 -8.61
CA LEU A 94 2.05 -7.07 -7.26
C LEU A 94 0.86 -7.17 -6.31
N LYS A 95 0.96 -8.04 -5.33
CA LYS A 95 -0.12 -8.29 -4.37
C LYS A 95 0.11 -7.54 -3.07
N VAL A 96 -0.99 -7.19 -2.40
CA VAL A 96 -0.97 -6.59 -1.06
C VAL A 96 -1.57 -7.60 -0.10
N GLY A 97 -0.77 -8.10 0.81
CA GLY A 97 -1.19 -9.03 1.84
C GLY A 97 -1.73 -8.34 3.08
N LEU A 98 -2.51 -9.07 3.85
CA LEU A 98 -3.03 -8.63 5.15
C LEU A 98 -2.60 -9.64 6.21
N ARG A 99 -2.00 -9.14 7.30
CA ARG A 99 -1.63 -9.99 8.43
C ARG A 99 -2.04 -9.35 9.73
N THR A 100 -3.01 -9.96 10.38
CA THR A 100 -3.53 -9.56 11.70
C THR A 100 -3.61 -10.79 12.60
N GLY A 101 -4.11 -10.61 13.81
CA GLY A 101 -4.38 -11.74 14.71
C GLY A 101 -5.37 -12.74 14.14
N ASP A 102 -6.22 -12.33 13.19
CA ASP A 102 -7.23 -13.18 12.57
C ASP A 102 -6.74 -13.94 11.34
N THR A 103 -5.51 -13.67 10.88
CA THR A 103 -4.95 -14.36 9.71
C THR A 103 -4.75 -15.85 10.03
N SER A 104 -5.25 -16.73 9.15
CA SER A 104 -5.16 -18.17 9.35
C SER A 104 -3.72 -18.68 9.28
N GLN A 105 -3.48 -19.84 9.85
CA GLN A 105 -2.15 -20.46 9.80
C GLN A 105 -1.76 -20.81 8.35
N SER A 106 -2.70 -21.25 7.54
CA SER A 106 -2.42 -21.54 6.13
C SER A 106 -2.02 -20.29 5.35
N GLU A 107 -2.69 -19.17 5.60
CA GLU A 107 -2.35 -17.91 4.95
C GLU A 107 -0.98 -17.39 5.43
N ARG A 108 -0.69 -17.50 6.72
CA ARG A 108 0.62 -17.14 7.29
C ARG A 108 1.74 -17.94 6.66
N PHE A 109 1.51 -19.25 6.44
CA PHE A 109 2.46 -20.11 5.79
C PHE A 109 2.72 -19.67 4.35
N LYS A 110 1.65 -19.37 3.59
CA LYS A 110 1.77 -18.87 2.21
C LYS A 110 2.56 -17.56 2.16
N GLN A 111 2.30 -16.63 3.08
CA GLN A 111 3.01 -15.36 3.15
C GLN A 111 4.50 -15.55 3.43
N LYS A 112 4.86 -16.55 4.23
CA LYS A 112 6.25 -16.89 4.50
C LYS A 112 6.94 -17.49 3.29
N GLN A 113 6.25 -18.37 2.55
CA GLN A 113 6.80 -19.03 1.36
C GLN A 113 6.96 -18.06 0.19
N LYS A 114 5.97 -17.20 -0.01
CA LYS A 114 5.97 -16.23 -1.10
C LYS A 114 5.48 -14.88 -0.57
N PRO A 115 6.37 -14.06 -0.02
CA PRO A 115 5.98 -12.75 0.49
C PRO A 115 5.38 -11.87 -0.60
N SER A 116 4.34 -11.12 -0.25
CA SER A 116 3.71 -10.16 -1.15
C SER A 116 4.58 -8.91 -1.30
N PHE A 117 4.33 -8.14 -2.35
CA PHE A 117 4.99 -6.84 -2.56
C PHE A 117 4.68 -5.88 -1.41
N GLY A 118 3.40 -5.75 -1.05
CA GLY A 118 2.96 -4.94 0.07
C GLY A 118 2.38 -5.80 1.18
N LEU A 119 2.54 -5.37 2.41
CA LEU A 119 1.93 -6.02 3.56
C LEU A 119 1.30 -4.98 4.48
N VAL A 120 0.01 -5.13 4.74
CA VAL A 120 -0.71 -4.35 5.75
C VAL A 120 -0.82 -5.21 6.99
N THR A 121 -0.35 -4.69 8.11
CA THR A 121 -0.31 -5.47 9.35
C THR A 121 -0.47 -4.57 10.58
N THR A 122 -0.59 -5.20 11.75
CA THR A 122 -0.65 -4.50 13.04
C THR A 122 0.69 -4.62 13.75
N PRO A 123 0.98 -3.74 14.73
CA PRO A 123 2.24 -3.84 15.49
C PRO A 123 2.44 -5.19 16.18
N GLU A 124 1.39 -5.77 16.75
CA GLU A 124 1.47 -7.08 17.40
C GLU A 124 1.86 -8.18 16.41
N SER A 125 1.24 -8.17 15.25
CA SER A 125 1.52 -9.17 14.20
C SER A 125 2.91 -8.98 13.61
N LEU A 126 3.35 -7.73 13.44
CA LEU A 126 4.71 -7.46 12.98
C LEU A 126 5.73 -7.96 13.98
N HIS A 127 5.50 -7.75 15.28
CA HIS A 127 6.38 -8.24 16.33
C HIS A 127 6.58 -9.77 16.25
N LEU A 128 5.48 -10.49 16.03
CA LEU A 128 5.54 -11.94 15.86
C LEU A 128 6.27 -12.34 14.57
N LEU A 129 6.11 -11.57 13.50
CA LEU A 129 6.76 -11.84 12.23
C LEU A 129 8.29 -11.66 12.30
N LEU A 130 8.77 -10.74 13.13
CA LEU A 130 10.19 -10.43 13.28
C LEU A 130 10.94 -11.36 14.24
N ARG A 131 10.26 -12.29 14.88
CA ARG A 131 10.89 -13.27 15.77
C ARG A 131 11.76 -14.31 15.05
#